data_583db8de161a5e551becb9146a16a86a
#
_entry.id   583db8de161a5e551becb9146a16a86a
#
_cell.length_a   1.000
_cell.length_b   1.000
_cell.length_c   1.000
_cell.angle_alpha   90.00
_cell.angle_beta   90.00
_cell.angle_gamma   90.00
#
_symmetry.space_group_name_H-M   'P 1'
#
loop_
_entity.id
_entity.type
_entity.pdbx_description
1 polymer ?
#
loop_
_entity_poly.entity_id
_entity_poly.type
_entity_poly.pdbx_seq_one_letter_code
_entity_poly.pdbx_strand_id
1 'polypeptide(L)'
;ARSSITVSTTAYAWENFGLYDTTTRMLVVYEAPDYVKEELQEANVQLEQKPIGVDALVFIVNEDNPVQRLTRPQLKDIYAGTITNWKDVGGKDQEIIAFQRRADSGSQTLFQKLLIQDGPLMEAPTELAPTAMGELVDSIAEYNNSANAIGFSVYYYIDQMYSKPGLRLLAVDGVTPSNETIADQSYP
;
A
#
# COMPACT_ATOMS: atom_id res chain seq x y z
N ALA A 1 -33.18 -4.97 15.80
CA ALA A 1 -32.32 -4.17 14.95
C ALA A 1 -31.57 -5.09 14.00
N ARG A 2 -31.62 -4.87 12.70
CA ARG A 2 -30.77 -5.58 11.74
C ARG A 2 -29.40 -4.88 11.76
N SER A 3 -28.34 -5.60 12.12
CA SER A 3 -26.98 -5.13 11.90
C SER A 3 -26.69 -5.17 10.39
N SER A 4 -26.19 -4.08 9.84
CA SER A 4 -25.70 -3.99 8.47
C SER A 4 -24.18 -3.86 8.49
N ILE A 5 -23.51 -4.50 7.55
CA ILE A 5 -22.09 -4.34 7.29
C ILE A 5 -21.98 -3.55 5.99
N THR A 6 -21.26 -2.44 6.03
CA THR A 6 -20.94 -1.64 4.85
C THR A 6 -19.45 -1.78 4.57
N VAL A 7 -19.10 -2.02 3.31
CA VAL A 7 -17.72 -2.07 2.84
C VAL A 7 -17.44 -0.81 2.02
N SER A 8 -16.38 -0.10 2.35
CA SER A 8 -15.98 1.13 1.67
C SER A 8 -14.46 1.34 1.70
N THR A 9 -13.97 2.43 1.14
CA THR A 9 -12.56 2.82 1.26
C THR A 9 -12.25 3.25 2.70
N THR A 10 -10.98 3.15 3.09
CA THR A 10 -10.53 3.55 4.44
C THR A 10 -10.87 5.02 4.74
N ALA A 11 -10.59 5.93 3.80
CA ALA A 11 -10.89 7.35 3.98
C ALA A 11 -12.40 7.58 4.16
N TYR A 12 -13.24 7.04 3.27
CA TYR A 12 -14.69 7.18 3.36
C TYR A 12 -15.25 6.60 4.67
N ALA A 13 -14.72 5.47 5.13
CA ALA A 13 -15.16 4.87 6.39
C ALA A 13 -14.87 5.80 7.58
N TRP A 14 -13.68 6.40 7.61
CA TRP A 14 -13.28 7.33 8.66
C TRP A 14 -14.05 8.65 8.62
N GLU A 15 -14.16 9.28 7.44
CA GLU A 15 -14.85 10.56 7.25
C GLU A 15 -16.32 10.49 7.67
N ASN A 16 -16.96 9.34 7.47
CA ASN A 16 -18.37 9.16 7.83
C ASN A 16 -18.55 8.72 9.29
N PHE A 17 -17.51 8.19 9.93
CA PHE A 17 -17.61 7.69 11.30
C PHE A 17 -17.65 8.83 12.32
N GLY A 18 -18.78 8.93 13.01
CA GLY A 18 -18.94 9.91 14.09
C GLY A 18 -19.15 11.36 13.65
N LEU A 19 -18.83 11.72 12.40
CA LEU A 19 -19.04 13.07 11.86
C LEU A 19 -20.38 13.16 11.11
N TYR A 20 -20.65 12.21 10.23
CA TYR A 20 -21.86 12.21 9.40
C TYR A 20 -22.81 11.06 9.72
N ASP A 21 -22.30 9.93 10.20
CA ASP A 21 -23.08 8.76 10.58
C ASP A 21 -22.94 8.45 12.08
N THR A 22 -23.95 8.82 12.85
CA THR A 22 -24.02 8.52 14.29
C THR A 22 -24.50 7.10 14.58
N THR A 23 -24.83 6.31 13.57
CA THR A 23 -25.34 4.93 13.71
C THR A 23 -24.23 3.88 13.66
N THR A 24 -23.11 4.18 13.01
CA THR A 24 -21.96 3.27 12.97
C THR A 24 -21.34 3.13 14.36
N ARG A 25 -21.20 1.90 14.82
CA ARG A 25 -20.73 1.57 16.17
C ARG A 25 -19.32 1.00 16.21
N MET A 26 -18.84 0.48 15.11
CA MET A 26 -17.53 -0.16 15.00
C MET A 26 -17.00 -0.02 13.58
N LEU A 27 -15.73 0.37 13.47
CA LEU A 27 -14.95 0.31 12.24
C LEU A 27 -13.90 -0.79 12.34
N VAL A 28 -13.68 -1.50 11.23
CA VAL A 28 -12.51 -2.37 11.02
C VAL A 28 -11.76 -1.80 9.83
N VAL A 29 -10.72 -1.06 10.10
CA VAL A 29 -10.01 -0.23 9.10
C VAL A 29 -8.53 -0.12 9.47
N TYR A 30 -7.73 0.35 8.54
CA TYR A 30 -6.40 0.86 8.84
C TYR A 30 -6.48 2.17 9.62
N GLU A 31 -5.36 2.61 10.17
CA GLU A 31 -5.26 3.86 10.91
C GLU A 31 -5.81 5.05 10.08
N ALA A 32 -6.45 5.99 10.77
CA ALA A 32 -6.98 7.19 10.15
C ALA A 32 -5.86 8.06 9.55
N PRO A 33 -6.08 8.68 8.39
CA PRO A 33 -5.23 9.77 7.91
C PRO A 33 -5.18 10.93 8.94
N ASP A 34 -4.11 11.71 8.93
CA ASP A 34 -3.92 12.75 9.96
C ASP A 34 -5.00 13.83 9.90
N TYR A 35 -5.44 14.24 8.71
CA TYR A 35 -6.55 15.20 8.58
C TYR A 35 -7.85 14.70 9.22
N VAL A 36 -8.14 13.39 9.13
CA VAL A 36 -9.33 12.80 9.80
C VAL A 36 -9.16 12.80 11.31
N LYS A 37 -7.93 12.55 11.81
CA LYS A 37 -7.67 12.60 13.26
C LYS A 37 -7.91 14.00 13.81
N GLU A 38 -7.48 15.04 13.07
CA GLU A 38 -7.69 16.43 13.41
C GLU A 38 -9.20 16.76 13.45
N GLU A 39 -9.96 16.38 12.42
CA GLU A 39 -11.42 16.60 12.36
C GLU A 39 -12.17 15.88 13.50
N LEU A 40 -11.80 14.63 13.80
CA LEU A 40 -12.41 13.89 14.91
C LEU A 40 -12.09 14.53 16.27
N GLN A 41 -10.87 15.04 16.42
CA GLN A 41 -10.44 15.74 17.62
C GLN A 41 -11.19 17.07 17.80
N GLU A 42 -11.34 17.86 16.73
CA GLU A 42 -12.12 19.11 16.73
C GLU A 42 -13.60 18.84 17.03
N ALA A 43 -14.15 17.76 16.51
CA ALA A 43 -15.52 17.32 16.80
C ALA A 43 -15.68 16.68 18.19
N ASN A 44 -14.60 16.58 18.98
CA ASN A 44 -14.58 15.94 20.31
C ASN A 44 -15.11 14.50 20.31
N VAL A 45 -14.83 13.74 19.24
CA VAL A 45 -15.23 12.34 19.12
C VAL A 45 -14.26 11.46 19.90
N GLN A 46 -14.77 10.72 20.88
CA GLN A 46 -14.00 9.77 21.67
C GLN A 46 -13.91 8.42 20.97
N LEU A 47 -12.70 7.98 20.63
CA LEU A 47 -12.45 6.71 19.98
C LEU A 47 -11.77 5.73 20.93
N GLU A 48 -12.26 4.51 20.98
CA GLU A 48 -11.53 3.37 21.53
C GLU A 48 -10.95 2.56 20.38
N GLN A 49 -9.62 2.51 20.26
CA GLN A 49 -8.92 1.80 19.20
C GLN A 49 -8.21 0.57 19.77
N LYS A 50 -8.42 -0.58 19.11
CA LYS A 50 -7.76 -1.84 19.47
C LYS A 50 -7.20 -2.51 18.22
N PRO A 51 -5.92 -2.91 18.21
CA PRO A 51 -5.40 -3.73 17.13
C PRO A 51 -6.07 -5.12 17.17
N ILE A 52 -6.50 -5.59 16.01
CA ILE A 52 -7.15 -6.89 15.85
C ILE A 52 -6.34 -7.85 14.98
N GLY A 53 -5.27 -7.36 14.37
CA GLY A 53 -4.38 -8.15 13.51
C GLY A 53 -3.17 -7.33 13.10
N VAL A 54 -2.23 -8.00 12.45
CA VAL A 54 -1.03 -7.41 11.84
C VAL A 54 -1.07 -7.72 10.36
N ASP A 55 -0.74 -6.74 9.54
CA ASP A 55 -0.54 -6.89 8.10
C ASP A 55 0.73 -6.12 7.71
N ALA A 56 1.23 -6.33 6.53
CA ALA A 56 2.47 -5.70 6.08
C ALA A 56 2.29 -4.96 4.76
N LEU A 57 2.99 -3.84 4.61
CA LEU A 57 3.18 -3.19 3.33
C LEU A 57 4.18 -4.02 2.52
N VAL A 58 3.77 -4.54 1.38
CA VAL A 58 4.60 -5.35 0.51
C VAL A 58 4.75 -4.71 -0.86
N PHE A 59 5.88 -5.02 -1.52
CA PHE A 59 6.18 -4.54 -2.88
C PHE A 59 6.06 -5.69 -3.85
N ILE A 60 5.45 -5.41 -4.99
CA ILE A 60 5.16 -6.37 -6.05
C ILE A 60 5.80 -5.93 -7.36
N VAL A 61 6.34 -6.90 -8.07
CA VAL A 61 6.83 -6.77 -9.45
C VAL A 61 6.27 -7.90 -10.30
N ASN A 62 6.36 -7.75 -11.61
CA ASN A 62 6.09 -8.86 -12.52
C ASN A 62 7.16 -9.95 -12.33
N GLU A 63 6.80 -11.22 -12.48
CA GLU A 63 7.74 -12.35 -12.33
C GLU A 63 8.91 -12.33 -13.35
N ASP A 64 8.72 -11.68 -14.51
CA ASP A 64 9.76 -11.49 -15.52
C ASP A 64 10.82 -10.44 -15.14
N ASN A 65 10.58 -9.66 -14.07
CA ASN A 65 11.58 -8.77 -13.51
C ASN A 65 12.65 -9.58 -12.77
N PRO A 66 13.95 -9.46 -13.12
CA PRO A 66 15.00 -10.24 -12.46
C PRO A 66 15.30 -9.81 -11.02
N VAL A 67 14.87 -8.61 -10.62
CA VAL A 67 15.09 -8.10 -9.26
C VAL A 67 14.15 -8.81 -8.28
N GLN A 68 14.74 -9.45 -7.26
CA GLN A 68 14.02 -10.24 -6.26
C GLN A 68 13.98 -9.58 -4.89
N ARG A 69 14.84 -8.58 -4.69
CA ARG A 69 14.98 -7.89 -3.39
C ARG A 69 15.40 -6.45 -3.59
N LEU A 70 14.94 -5.59 -2.71
CA LEU A 70 15.35 -4.19 -2.61
C LEU A 70 15.52 -3.85 -1.13
N THR A 71 16.37 -2.87 -0.86
CA THR A 71 16.45 -2.28 0.48
C THR A 71 15.42 -1.15 0.62
N ARG A 72 15.05 -0.80 1.84
CA ARG A 72 14.19 0.36 2.11
C ARG A 72 14.75 1.67 1.54
N PRO A 73 16.06 1.97 1.64
CA PRO A 73 16.62 3.13 0.93
C PRO A 73 16.42 3.08 -0.59
N GLN A 74 16.66 1.94 -1.24
CA GLN A 74 16.42 1.81 -2.68
C GLN A 74 14.95 2.01 -3.05
N LEU A 75 14.02 1.49 -2.26
CA LEU A 75 12.59 1.73 -2.45
C LEU A 75 12.25 3.21 -2.30
N LYS A 76 12.78 3.90 -1.28
CA LYS A 76 12.62 5.35 -1.12
C LYS A 76 13.14 6.11 -2.34
N ASP A 77 14.34 5.77 -2.81
CA ASP A 77 14.99 6.43 -3.95
C ASP A 77 14.22 6.20 -5.27
N ILE A 78 13.63 5.00 -5.45
CA ILE A 78 12.76 4.71 -6.60
C ILE A 78 11.52 5.62 -6.56
N TYR A 79 10.82 5.68 -5.44
CA TYR A 79 9.61 6.47 -5.31
C TYR A 79 9.86 7.99 -5.16
N ALA A 80 11.08 8.38 -4.85
CA ALA A 80 11.54 9.77 -4.93
C ALA A 80 11.94 10.19 -6.36
N GLY A 81 12.03 9.24 -7.30
CA GLY A 81 12.51 9.49 -8.66
C GLY A 81 14.02 9.66 -8.78
N THR A 82 14.78 9.32 -7.75
CA THR A 82 16.26 9.34 -7.77
C THR A 82 16.83 8.12 -8.50
N ILE A 83 16.24 6.94 -8.27
CA ILE A 83 16.52 5.72 -9.03
C ILE A 83 15.39 5.53 -10.02
N THR A 84 15.69 5.64 -11.31
CA THR A 84 14.70 5.56 -12.40
C THR A 84 14.94 4.39 -13.36
N ASN A 85 16.01 3.62 -13.15
CA ASN A 85 16.37 2.51 -14.01
C ASN A 85 16.68 1.27 -13.18
N TRP A 86 16.13 0.13 -13.61
CA TRP A 86 16.32 -1.14 -12.92
C TRP A 86 17.77 -1.59 -12.84
N LYS A 87 18.65 -1.19 -13.78
CA LYS A 87 20.09 -1.54 -13.74
C LYS A 87 20.77 -1.01 -12.47
N ASP A 88 20.30 0.10 -11.93
CA ASP A 88 20.90 0.73 -10.75
C ASP A 88 20.64 -0.08 -9.46
N VAL A 89 19.73 -1.04 -9.55
CA VAL A 89 19.40 -1.98 -8.48
C VAL A 89 19.59 -3.46 -8.87
N GLY A 90 20.40 -3.71 -9.92
CA GLY A 90 20.77 -5.05 -10.34
C GLY A 90 19.80 -5.72 -11.33
N GLY A 91 18.90 -4.97 -11.92
CA GLY A 91 17.98 -5.41 -12.96
C GLY A 91 18.50 -5.15 -14.38
N LYS A 92 17.59 -5.21 -15.35
CA LYS A 92 17.86 -4.90 -16.75
C LYS A 92 18.01 -3.40 -16.96
N ASP A 93 18.65 -2.97 -18.04
CA ASP A 93 18.70 -1.54 -18.45
C ASP A 93 17.34 -1.14 -19.03
N GLN A 94 16.42 -0.84 -18.14
CA GLN A 94 15.02 -0.48 -18.42
C GLN A 94 14.52 0.50 -17.38
N GLU A 95 13.71 1.46 -17.82
CA GLU A 95 13.08 2.45 -16.94
C GLU A 95 12.14 1.77 -15.91
N ILE A 96 12.15 2.27 -14.68
CA ILE A 96 11.24 1.81 -13.64
C ILE A 96 9.90 2.52 -13.80
N ILE A 97 8.83 1.75 -13.89
CA ILE A 97 7.44 2.24 -13.87
C ILE A 97 6.90 2.05 -12.45
N ALA A 98 6.98 3.09 -11.64
CA ALA A 98 6.58 3.04 -10.23
C ALA A 98 5.11 3.46 -10.06
N PHE A 99 4.25 2.48 -9.83
CA PHE A 99 2.84 2.72 -9.53
C PHE A 99 2.65 3.22 -8.10
N GLN A 100 1.78 4.20 -7.95
CA GLN A 100 1.30 4.67 -6.66
C GLN A 100 -0.22 4.46 -6.55
N ARG A 101 -0.80 4.90 -5.48
CA ARG A 101 -2.23 4.96 -5.29
C ARG A 101 -2.64 6.41 -5.08
N ARG A 102 -3.91 6.70 -5.25
CA ARG A 102 -4.45 8.03 -4.95
C ARG A 102 -4.26 8.37 -3.46
N ALA A 103 -4.13 9.64 -3.16
CA ALA A 103 -3.86 10.13 -1.80
C ALA A 103 -4.94 9.71 -0.78
N ASP A 104 -6.19 9.51 -1.23
CA ASP A 104 -7.33 9.05 -0.44
C ASP A 104 -7.36 7.53 -0.19
N SER A 105 -6.38 6.79 -0.69
CA SER A 105 -6.27 5.33 -0.53
C SER A 105 -5.58 4.96 0.78
N GLY A 106 -6.15 4.02 1.54
CA GLY A 106 -5.52 3.49 2.75
C GLY A 106 -4.14 2.87 2.52
N SER A 107 -3.91 2.22 1.37
CA SER A 107 -2.58 1.70 1.03
C SER A 107 -1.57 2.81 0.73
N GLN A 108 -1.99 3.95 0.15
CA GLN A 108 -1.12 5.11 -0.03
C GLN A 108 -0.75 5.74 1.31
N THR A 109 -1.71 5.86 2.21
CA THR A 109 -1.45 6.34 3.58
C THR A 109 -0.45 5.46 4.31
N LEU A 110 -0.61 4.13 4.22
CA LEU A 110 0.36 3.18 4.80
C LEU A 110 1.73 3.29 4.16
N PHE A 111 1.79 3.36 2.84
CA PHE A 111 3.03 3.53 2.10
C PHE A 111 3.78 4.80 2.51
N GLN A 112 3.09 5.92 2.60
CA GLN A 112 3.67 7.19 3.05
C GLN A 112 4.17 7.08 4.49
N LYS A 113 3.36 6.52 5.39
CA LYS A 113 3.70 6.40 6.81
C LYS A 113 4.87 5.43 7.06
N LEU A 114 4.85 4.25 6.44
CA LEU A 114 5.80 3.17 6.75
C LEU A 114 7.11 3.29 5.96
N LEU A 115 7.05 3.71 4.70
CA LEU A 115 8.23 3.82 3.87
C LEU A 115 8.72 5.27 3.71
N ILE A 116 7.90 6.15 3.15
CA ILE A 116 8.34 7.49 2.75
C ILE A 116 8.61 8.37 3.97
N GLN A 117 7.70 8.36 4.95
CA GLN A 117 7.76 9.24 6.12
C GLN A 117 7.81 10.72 5.68
N ASP A 118 8.82 11.49 6.11
CA ASP A 118 9.05 12.89 5.72
C ASP A 118 9.94 13.02 4.46
N GLY A 119 10.23 11.90 3.79
CA GLY A 119 11.07 11.87 2.60
C GLY A 119 10.35 12.40 1.35
N PRO A 120 11.11 12.70 0.30
CA PRO A 120 10.54 13.12 -0.97
C PRO A 120 9.75 11.97 -1.61
N LEU A 121 8.63 12.33 -2.24
CA LEU A 121 7.81 11.45 -3.04
C LEU A 121 7.55 12.13 -4.39
N MET A 122 7.85 11.43 -5.49
CA MET A 122 7.55 11.96 -6.82
C MET A 122 6.04 11.99 -7.05
N GLU A 123 5.58 12.97 -7.81
CA GLU A 123 4.20 12.98 -8.30
C GLU A 123 4.05 11.89 -9.37
N ALA A 124 3.18 10.93 -9.12
CA ALA A 124 2.89 9.90 -10.10
C ALA A 124 1.96 10.45 -11.18
N PRO A 125 2.23 10.19 -12.48
CA PRO A 125 1.27 10.42 -13.52
C PRO A 125 -0.08 9.75 -13.21
N THR A 126 -1.18 10.35 -13.67
CA THR A 126 -2.54 9.85 -13.34
C THR A 126 -2.73 8.39 -13.73
N GLU A 127 -2.14 7.97 -14.85
CA GLU A 127 -2.18 6.59 -15.34
C GLU A 127 -1.41 5.59 -14.47
N LEU A 128 -0.49 6.08 -13.64
CA LEU A 128 0.28 5.27 -12.68
C LEU A 128 -0.27 5.37 -11.25
N ALA A 129 -1.45 5.96 -11.08
CA ALA A 129 -2.14 6.09 -9.80
C ALA A 129 -3.58 5.54 -9.87
N PRO A 130 -3.75 4.22 -10.08
CA PRO A 130 -5.07 3.60 -10.23
C PRO A 130 -5.95 3.80 -9.00
N THR A 131 -7.25 3.86 -9.22
CA THR A 131 -8.25 4.11 -8.18
C THR A 131 -8.43 2.90 -7.28
N ALA A 132 -8.46 1.69 -7.85
CA ALA A 132 -8.63 0.45 -7.10
C ALA A 132 -7.31 -0.33 -6.95
N MET A 133 -7.16 -1.08 -5.86
CA MET A 133 -5.98 -1.92 -5.65
C MET A 133 -5.89 -3.03 -6.70
N GLY A 134 -7.01 -3.61 -7.12
CA GLY A 134 -7.06 -4.60 -8.18
C GLY A 134 -6.49 -4.08 -9.51
N GLU A 135 -6.82 -2.84 -9.88
CA GLU A 135 -6.27 -2.20 -11.09
C GLU A 135 -4.74 -2.06 -11.04
N LEU A 136 -4.18 -1.73 -9.86
CA LEU A 136 -2.72 -1.69 -9.68
C LEU A 136 -2.11 -3.07 -9.86
N VAL A 137 -2.69 -4.08 -9.22
CA VAL A 137 -2.23 -5.47 -9.31
C VAL A 137 -2.30 -5.97 -10.76
N ASP A 138 -3.41 -5.70 -11.45
CA ASP A 138 -3.60 -6.07 -12.86
C ASP A 138 -2.59 -5.37 -13.77
N SER A 139 -2.33 -4.10 -13.53
CA SER A 139 -1.35 -3.33 -14.30
C SER A 139 0.06 -3.91 -14.19
N ILE A 140 0.45 -4.39 -13.03
CA ILE A 140 1.77 -5.00 -12.82
C ILE A 140 1.81 -6.43 -13.42
N ALA A 141 0.70 -7.17 -13.34
CA ALA A 141 0.64 -8.53 -13.86
C ALA A 141 0.59 -8.59 -15.40
N GLU A 142 -0.17 -7.70 -16.04
CA GLU A 142 -0.61 -7.86 -17.43
C GLU A 142 -0.28 -6.67 -18.35
N TYR A 143 0.23 -5.54 -17.85
CA TYR A 143 0.49 -4.35 -18.64
C TYR A 143 1.67 -4.53 -19.61
N ASN A 144 1.66 -3.84 -20.77
CA ASN A 144 2.63 -3.98 -21.87
C ASN A 144 4.12 -3.83 -21.49
N ASN A 145 4.46 -3.26 -20.37
CA ASN A 145 5.80 -3.16 -19.82
C ASN A 145 5.84 -3.65 -18.36
N SER A 146 5.02 -4.65 -18.06
CA SER A 146 4.85 -5.17 -16.70
C SER A 146 6.15 -5.62 -16.04
N ALA A 147 7.13 -6.14 -16.85
CA ALA A 147 8.46 -6.47 -16.35
C ALA A 147 9.24 -5.26 -15.78
N ASN A 148 8.84 -4.03 -16.13
CA ASN A 148 9.46 -2.79 -15.65
C ASN A 148 8.68 -2.16 -14.49
N ALA A 149 7.50 -2.68 -14.17
CA ALA A 149 6.62 -2.13 -13.17
C ALA A 149 7.02 -2.55 -11.76
N ILE A 150 6.82 -1.62 -10.81
CA ILE A 150 6.82 -1.88 -9.38
C ILE A 150 5.59 -1.22 -8.76
N GLY A 151 4.98 -1.87 -7.80
CA GLY A 151 3.90 -1.31 -7.01
C GLY A 151 3.91 -1.85 -5.59
N PHE A 152 2.92 -1.46 -4.81
CA PHE A 152 2.80 -1.89 -3.43
C PHE A 152 1.34 -2.24 -3.08
N SER A 153 1.19 -3.06 -2.07
CA SER A 153 -0.10 -3.47 -1.53
C SER A 153 0.06 -3.86 -0.06
N VAL A 154 -1.00 -4.34 0.54
CA VAL A 154 -0.92 -5.04 1.82
C VAL A 154 -0.84 -6.54 1.55
N TYR A 155 -0.08 -7.26 2.38
CA TYR A 155 0.24 -8.67 2.18
C TYR A 155 -1.00 -9.54 2.06
N TYR A 156 -1.95 -9.40 3.00
CA TYR A 156 -3.16 -10.21 3.00
C TYR A 156 -3.99 -10.04 1.72
N TYR A 157 -4.02 -8.84 1.14
CA TYR A 157 -4.73 -8.61 -0.11
C TYR A 157 -4.13 -9.42 -1.26
N ILE A 158 -2.80 -9.40 -1.41
CA ILE A 158 -2.11 -10.11 -2.49
C ILE A 158 -2.11 -11.62 -2.28
N ASP A 159 -1.93 -12.09 -1.04
CA ASP A 159 -1.82 -13.50 -0.72
C ASP A 159 -3.18 -14.22 -0.70
N GLN A 160 -4.21 -13.59 -0.13
CA GLN A 160 -5.48 -14.24 0.16
C GLN A 160 -6.68 -13.71 -0.64
N MET A 161 -6.71 -12.43 -0.98
CA MET A 161 -7.90 -11.83 -1.60
C MET A 161 -7.79 -11.67 -3.10
N TYR A 162 -6.62 -11.32 -3.62
CA TYR A 162 -6.42 -11.01 -5.03
C TYR A 162 -5.07 -11.56 -5.53
N SER A 163 -4.88 -12.85 -5.35
CA SER A 163 -3.69 -13.54 -5.87
C SER A 163 -3.77 -13.67 -7.39
N LYS A 164 -2.73 -13.19 -8.08
CA LYS A 164 -2.62 -13.31 -9.54
C LYS A 164 -1.33 -14.01 -9.95
N PRO A 165 -1.38 -14.90 -10.94
CA PRO A 165 -0.18 -15.41 -11.61
C PRO A 165 0.63 -14.26 -12.21
N GLY A 166 1.92 -14.44 -12.37
CA GLY A 166 2.79 -13.45 -12.98
C GLY A 166 3.29 -12.36 -12.02
N LEU A 167 2.97 -12.44 -10.75
CA LEU A 167 3.44 -11.51 -9.72
C LEU A 167 4.47 -12.15 -8.79
N ARG A 168 5.42 -11.34 -8.35
CA ARG A 168 6.39 -11.68 -7.33
C ARG A 168 6.40 -10.63 -6.23
N LEU A 169 6.37 -11.10 -4.99
CA LEU A 169 6.65 -10.27 -3.82
C LEU A 169 8.17 -10.05 -3.71
N LEU A 170 8.59 -8.80 -3.53
CA LEU A 170 9.99 -8.47 -3.29
C LEU A 170 10.37 -8.70 -1.83
N ALA A 171 11.55 -9.27 -1.61
CA ALA A 171 12.17 -9.22 -0.30
C ALA A 171 12.61 -7.79 0.00
N VAL A 172 12.36 -7.32 1.22
CA VAL A 172 12.77 -5.99 1.70
C VAL A 172 13.83 -6.17 2.77
N ASP A 173 14.96 -5.48 2.62
CA ASP A 173 16.14 -5.62 3.50
C ASP A 173 16.59 -7.08 3.68
N GLY A 174 16.34 -7.92 2.66
CA GLY A 174 16.71 -9.33 2.64
C GLY A 174 15.66 -10.29 3.24
N VAL A 175 14.53 -9.79 3.75
CA VAL A 175 13.44 -10.60 4.30
C VAL A 175 12.29 -10.71 3.31
N THR A 176 11.89 -11.93 2.96
CA THR A 176 10.72 -12.19 2.12
C THR A 176 9.45 -12.10 2.97
N PRO A 177 8.41 -11.36 2.51
CA PRO A 177 7.16 -11.30 3.25
C PRO A 177 6.46 -12.67 3.25
N SER A 178 6.02 -13.09 4.42
CA SER A 178 5.23 -14.31 4.65
C SER A 178 4.41 -14.15 5.93
N ASN A 179 3.45 -15.03 6.14
CA ASN A 179 2.67 -15.04 7.38
C ASN A 179 3.57 -15.16 8.62
N GLU A 180 4.67 -15.91 8.54
CA GLU A 180 5.63 -16.09 9.63
C GLU A 180 6.43 -14.82 9.88
N THR A 181 7.06 -14.25 8.82
CA THR A 181 7.91 -13.05 8.94
C THR A 181 7.13 -11.78 9.29
N ILE A 182 5.84 -11.74 9.01
CA ILE A 182 4.95 -10.66 9.41
C ILE A 182 4.52 -10.85 10.87
N ALA A 183 4.16 -12.07 11.26
CA ALA A 183 3.73 -12.37 12.62
C ALA A 183 4.84 -12.19 13.66
N ASP A 184 6.08 -12.58 13.33
CA ASP A 184 7.24 -12.44 14.21
C ASP A 184 7.94 -11.07 14.07
N GLN A 185 7.42 -10.19 13.20
CA GLN A 185 7.93 -8.85 12.93
C GLN A 185 9.36 -8.79 12.38
N SER A 186 9.85 -9.88 11.77
CA SER A 186 11.14 -9.89 11.08
C SER A 186 11.08 -9.22 9.70
N TYR A 187 9.90 -9.16 9.07
CA TYR A 187 9.69 -8.36 7.87
C TYR A 187 9.62 -6.88 8.26
N PRO A 188 10.44 -5.98 7.64
CA PRO A 188 10.62 -4.60 8.07
C PRO A 188 9.44 -3.68 7.78
#